data_cf577ecb2cc57f22a83586c5e916c5be
#
_entry.id   cf577ecb2cc57f22a83586c5e916c5be
#
_cell.length_a   1.000
_cell.length_b   1.000
_cell.length_c   1.000
_cell.angle_alpha   90.00
_cell.angle_beta   90.00
_cell.angle_gamma   90.00
#
_symmetry.space_group_name_H-M   'P 1'
#
loop_
_entity.id
_entity.type
_entity.pdbx_description
1 polymer ?
#
loop_
_entity_poly.entity_id
_entity_poly.type
_entity_poly.pdbx_seq_one_letter_code
_entity_poly.pdbx_strand_id
1 'polypeptide(L)'
;MKMARLGVLFDREEAEKQWGRGNNVFECYVYEILDHFRLPYQKIDSLEQLNSFDLLIVAQCSDTEATQAKILNYVESGGILIAYGGLNNLKDKLGFKSQHISTAGYAELSTFLNQQTPLRYLQAEPWTYEGTELSHSQLGTLLNEDAYALQRIQHGKGSIERWAVPIPQTIVAMQQGTAPVTLDGIPAPDGSANINEDILKADDGFELDWDLDRIFTQTGMPYFPHPYADLWREVILEHLVKCAMDKQLTIPLIDYWPTDVKHMAMISHDSDLNVDESAQITLDTLKSENVQSTWCMIAPGYNASIYEQIKKDGHEIALHYNALEQDDGIWSQEAFEAQLTWLQQSTKVENIISNKNHYTRFEGWGEFFVWCEKYGIEADQSRGPSKRGNIGFLFGTCQPYFPMAWADEKNRLYDVLEIGFLTQDLNHHTLADATVIEPFLEGVKRVNGVAHFLFHQIHIYQQQPVREAIVQLIHTAKQQGFSFWTSKQINNWVRGRRKVEIIGISDLGEIELKGNIYEDKLVVLLPVSAETSQTVKRFGLNCKIASIANHILKEA
;
A
#
# COMPACT_ATOMS: atom_id res chain seq x y z
N MET A 1 12.78 28.00 -5.95
CA MET A 1 11.64 27.26 -6.55
C MET A 1 10.46 27.42 -5.60
N LYS A 2 9.23 27.63 -6.08
CA LYS A 2 8.07 27.86 -5.22
C LYS A 2 7.28 26.56 -5.07
N MET A 3 6.84 26.25 -3.85
CA MET A 3 6.03 25.09 -3.55
C MET A 3 4.60 25.28 -4.06
N ALA A 4 4.02 24.23 -4.68
CA ALA A 4 2.63 24.22 -5.09
C ALA A 4 1.71 24.11 -3.87
N ARG A 5 0.60 24.86 -3.90
CA ARG A 5 -0.47 24.74 -2.90
C ARG A 5 -1.46 23.69 -3.38
N LEU A 6 -1.40 22.50 -2.79
CA LEU A 6 -2.27 21.37 -3.10
C LEU A 6 -3.44 21.32 -2.12
N GLY A 7 -4.67 21.34 -2.65
CA GLY A 7 -5.89 21.13 -1.89
C GLY A 7 -6.55 19.80 -2.22
N VAL A 8 -7.22 19.21 -1.24
CA VAL A 8 -8.10 18.04 -1.43
C VAL A 8 -9.50 18.40 -0.95
N LEU A 9 -10.44 18.51 -1.89
CA LEU A 9 -11.83 18.81 -1.62
C LEU A 9 -12.57 17.53 -1.23
N PHE A 10 -13.13 17.53 -0.03
CA PHE A 10 -13.97 16.47 0.48
C PHE A 10 -15.21 17.05 1.15
N ASP A 11 -16.31 17.07 0.41
CA ASP A 11 -17.62 17.51 0.89
C ASP A 11 -18.17 16.47 1.87
N ARG A 12 -18.02 16.78 3.16
CA ARG A 12 -18.43 15.89 4.24
C ARG A 12 -19.95 15.68 4.28
N GLU A 13 -20.75 16.68 3.94
CA GLU A 13 -22.21 16.56 3.92
C GLU A 13 -22.66 15.57 2.84
N GLU A 14 -22.02 15.59 1.68
CA GLU A 14 -22.32 14.63 0.62
C GLU A 14 -21.83 13.23 0.98
N ALA A 15 -20.66 13.10 1.60
CA ALA A 15 -20.15 11.82 2.10
C ALA A 15 -21.08 11.21 3.17
N GLU A 16 -21.58 12.01 4.12
CA GLU A 16 -22.56 11.55 5.13
C GLU A 16 -23.85 11.00 4.50
N LYS A 17 -24.30 11.58 3.37
CA LYS A 17 -25.47 11.04 2.63
C LYS A 17 -25.16 9.69 1.99
N GLN A 18 -23.95 9.51 1.44
CA GLN A 18 -23.52 8.24 0.85
C GLN A 18 -23.40 7.16 1.94
N TRP A 19 -22.70 7.45 3.02
CA TRP A 19 -22.58 6.54 4.17
C TRP A 19 -23.94 6.17 4.78
N GLY A 20 -24.85 7.14 4.89
CA GLY A 20 -26.22 6.91 5.36
C GLY A 20 -27.05 5.96 4.48
N ARG A 21 -26.62 5.74 3.24
CA ARG A 21 -27.18 4.76 2.29
C ARG A 21 -26.41 3.45 2.25
N GLY A 22 -25.33 3.32 3.03
CA GLY A 22 -24.43 2.18 3.01
C GLY A 22 -23.42 2.18 1.85
N ASN A 23 -23.27 3.31 1.14
CA ASN A 23 -22.32 3.42 0.04
C ASN A 23 -20.94 3.82 0.55
N ASN A 24 -19.91 3.15 0.07
CA ASN A 24 -18.52 3.54 0.32
C ASN A 24 -18.14 4.81 -0.44
N VAL A 25 -17.28 5.61 0.17
CA VAL A 25 -16.64 6.82 -0.40
C VAL A 25 -15.12 6.59 -0.38
N PHE A 26 -14.66 5.57 -1.12
CA PHE A 26 -13.24 5.19 -1.17
C PHE A 26 -12.35 6.23 -1.83
N GLU A 27 -12.92 7.25 -2.47
CA GLU A 27 -12.20 8.41 -3.00
C GLU A 27 -11.40 9.13 -1.90
N CYS A 28 -11.86 9.08 -0.63
CA CYS A 28 -11.11 9.65 0.51
C CYS A 28 -9.79 8.92 0.81
N TYR A 29 -9.56 7.73 0.24
CA TYR A 29 -8.26 7.03 0.33
C TYR A 29 -7.12 7.85 -0.29
N VAL A 30 -7.43 8.87 -1.09
CA VAL A 30 -6.42 9.82 -1.58
C VAL A 30 -5.60 10.42 -0.44
N TYR A 31 -6.17 10.60 0.75
CA TYR A 31 -5.42 11.09 1.93
C TYR A 31 -4.30 10.11 2.31
N GLU A 32 -4.59 8.81 2.35
CA GLU A 32 -3.59 7.78 2.62
C GLU A 32 -2.48 7.78 1.56
N ILE A 33 -2.85 7.96 0.28
CA ILE A 33 -1.89 8.03 -0.83
C ILE A 33 -0.97 9.25 -0.68
N LEU A 34 -1.51 10.42 -0.36
CA LEU A 34 -0.70 11.64 -0.17
C LEU A 34 0.17 11.56 1.09
N ASP A 35 -0.37 10.98 2.18
CA ASP A 35 0.35 10.76 3.43
C ASP A 35 1.45 9.70 3.27
N HIS A 36 1.26 8.72 2.40
CA HIS A 36 2.28 7.73 2.06
C HIS A 36 3.56 8.39 1.51
N PHE A 37 3.44 9.41 0.67
CA PHE A 37 4.58 10.19 0.14
C PHE A 37 4.93 11.41 0.99
N ARG A 38 4.19 11.69 2.06
CA ARG A 38 4.32 12.91 2.90
C ARG A 38 4.26 14.18 2.07
N LEU A 39 3.35 14.22 1.08
CA LEU A 39 3.14 15.43 0.30
C LEU A 39 2.51 16.53 1.15
N PRO A 40 2.90 17.81 0.97
CA PRO A 40 2.22 18.92 1.60
C PRO A 40 0.88 19.16 0.93
N TYR A 41 -0.23 19.02 1.65
CA TYR A 41 -1.57 19.30 1.15
C TYR A 41 -2.48 19.85 2.26
N GLN A 42 -3.60 20.45 1.88
CA GLN A 42 -4.62 20.92 2.80
C GLN A 42 -5.96 20.23 2.52
N LYS A 43 -6.64 19.79 3.58
CA LYS A 43 -8.01 19.28 3.52
C LYS A 43 -8.97 20.45 3.43
N ILE A 44 -9.92 20.40 2.49
CA ILE A 44 -10.92 21.43 2.27
C ILE A 44 -12.31 20.78 2.30
N ASP A 45 -13.18 21.34 3.09
CA ASP A 45 -14.60 20.98 3.18
C ASP A 45 -15.54 22.01 2.55
N SER A 46 -14.99 23.14 2.08
CA SER A 46 -15.74 24.27 1.55
C SER A 46 -15.18 24.75 0.22
N LEU A 47 -16.10 25.10 -0.69
CA LEU A 47 -15.80 25.66 -2.01
C LEU A 47 -15.39 27.14 -1.99
N GLU A 48 -15.37 27.80 -0.84
CA GLU A 48 -15.05 29.24 -0.73
C GLU A 48 -13.54 29.51 -0.85
N GLN A 49 -12.71 28.50 -0.60
CA GLN A 49 -11.26 28.64 -0.57
C GLN A 49 -10.54 28.14 -1.82
N LEU A 50 -11.25 27.72 -2.87
CA LEU A 50 -10.66 27.05 -4.04
C LEU A 50 -9.53 27.87 -4.68
N ASN A 51 -9.71 29.18 -4.83
CA ASN A 51 -8.72 30.08 -5.49
C ASN A 51 -7.40 30.23 -4.70
N SER A 52 -7.30 29.70 -3.48
CA SER A 52 -6.05 29.70 -2.73
C SER A 52 -5.10 28.57 -3.14
N PHE A 53 -5.56 27.62 -3.96
CA PHE A 53 -4.80 26.45 -4.39
C PHE A 53 -4.37 26.53 -5.84
N ASP A 54 -3.19 25.98 -6.13
CA ASP A 54 -2.66 25.85 -7.49
C ASP A 54 -3.16 24.56 -8.16
N LEU A 55 -3.29 23.48 -7.34
CA LEU A 55 -3.84 22.19 -7.71
C LEU A 55 -4.93 21.80 -6.71
N LEU A 56 -6.03 21.24 -7.22
CA LEU A 56 -7.15 20.78 -6.42
C LEU A 56 -7.53 19.36 -6.81
N ILE A 57 -7.42 18.42 -5.89
CA ILE A 57 -7.99 17.08 -6.04
C ILE A 57 -9.42 17.10 -5.53
N VAL A 58 -10.37 16.61 -6.33
CA VAL A 58 -11.75 16.39 -5.91
C VAL A 58 -11.89 14.94 -5.49
N ALA A 59 -11.92 14.69 -4.17
CA ALA A 59 -12.20 13.38 -3.61
C ALA A 59 -13.70 13.14 -3.49
N GLN A 60 -14.46 14.14 -3.00
CA GLN A 60 -15.92 14.07 -2.95
C GLN A 60 -16.48 15.49 -3.04
N CYS A 61 -17.53 15.69 -3.80
CA CYS A 61 -18.28 16.96 -3.81
C CYS A 61 -19.74 16.73 -4.18
N SER A 62 -20.59 17.63 -3.69
CA SER A 62 -21.99 17.67 -4.10
C SER A 62 -22.11 18.06 -5.57
N ASP A 63 -23.10 17.48 -6.25
CA ASP A 63 -23.25 17.61 -7.69
C ASP A 63 -24.36 18.62 -8.05
N THR A 64 -24.29 19.82 -7.43
CA THR A 64 -25.23 20.92 -7.70
C THR A 64 -24.70 21.87 -8.76
N GLU A 65 -25.59 22.60 -9.44
CA GLU A 65 -25.20 23.65 -10.38
C GLU A 65 -24.29 24.70 -9.75
N ALA A 66 -24.53 25.05 -8.48
CA ALA A 66 -23.70 25.99 -7.73
C ALA A 66 -22.27 25.48 -7.52
N THR A 67 -22.12 24.19 -7.15
CA THR A 67 -20.82 23.52 -7.02
C THR A 67 -20.08 23.51 -8.35
N GLN A 68 -20.75 23.09 -9.42
CA GLN A 68 -20.17 23.05 -10.76
C GLN A 68 -19.70 24.42 -11.23
N ALA A 69 -20.50 25.49 -11.00
CA ALA A 69 -20.11 26.86 -11.36
C ALA A 69 -18.85 27.31 -10.60
N LYS A 70 -18.75 27.04 -9.30
CA LYS A 70 -17.56 27.37 -8.48
C LYS A 70 -16.31 26.62 -8.95
N ILE A 71 -16.44 25.32 -9.27
CA ILE A 71 -15.36 24.51 -9.82
C ILE A 71 -14.88 25.05 -11.17
N LEU A 72 -15.80 25.33 -12.09
CA LEU A 72 -15.44 25.89 -13.40
C LEU A 72 -14.78 27.28 -13.28
N ASN A 73 -15.27 28.15 -12.40
CA ASN A 73 -14.64 29.47 -12.14
C ASN A 73 -13.21 29.32 -11.57
N TYR A 74 -12.96 28.33 -10.70
CA TYR A 74 -11.62 28.03 -10.20
C TYR A 74 -10.69 27.67 -11.35
N VAL A 75 -11.11 26.75 -12.24
CA VAL A 75 -10.32 26.35 -13.40
C VAL A 75 -10.13 27.50 -14.38
N GLU A 76 -11.19 28.26 -14.70
CA GLU A 76 -11.12 29.42 -15.59
C GLU A 76 -10.09 30.44 -15.08
N SER A 77 -9.98 30.64 -13.77
CA SER A 77 -9.02 31.53 -13.13
C SER A 77 -7.56 31.02 -13.17
N GLY A 78 -7.33 29.76 -13.58
CA GLY A 78 -6.01 29.19 -13.76
C GLY A 78 -5.70 28.05 -12.82
N GLY A 79 -6.63 27.55 -12.02
CA GLY A 79 -6.47 26.35 -11.20
C GLY A 79 -6.38 25.07 -12.03
N ILE A 80 -5.71 24.05 -11.53
CA ILE A 80 -5.73 22.69 -12.09
C ILE A 80 -6.61 21.82 -11.20
N LEU A 81 -7.72 21.32 -11.77
CA LEU A 81 -8.62 20.39 -11.09
C LEU A 81 -8.26 18.97 -11.47
N ILE A 82 -8.14 18.09 -10.47
CA ILE A 82 -7.80 16.66 -10.68
C ILE A 82 -8.91 15.81 -10.08
N ALA A 83 -9.41 14.85 -10.86
CA ALA A 83 -10.41 13.90 -10.42
C ALA A 83 -10.06 12.48 -10.86
N TYR A 84 -10.21 11.54 -9.94
CA TYR A 84 -10.01 10.10 -10.17
C TYR A 84 -11.38 9.44 -10.31
N GLY A 85 -11.94 9.47 -11.52
CA GLY A 85 -13.35 9.16 -11.77
C GLY A 85 -14.27 10.35 -11.49
N GLY A 86 -15.57 10.14 -11.39
CA GLY A 86 -16.57 11.13 -11.01
C GLY A 86 -16.73 12.31 -11.98
N LEU A 87 -17.17 13.46 -11.44
CA LEU A 87 -17.50 14.69 -12.17
C LEU A 87 -18.60 14.52 -13.23
N ASN A 88 -19.47 13.51 -13.08
CA ASN A 88 -20.41 13.08 -14.12
C ASN A 88 -21.40 14.15 -14.56
N ASN A 89 -21.74 15.11 -13.68
CA ASN A 89 -22.64 16.21 -14.03
C ASN A 89 -21.93 17.40 -14.73
N LEU A 90 -20.60 17.48 -14.67
CA LEU A 90 -19.84 18.41 -15.51
C LEU A 90 -19.70 17.92 -16.95
N LYS A 91 -19.84 16.64 -17.18
CA LYS A 91 -19.62 15.97 -18.44
C LYS A 91 -20.35 16.64 -19.61
N ASP A 92 -21.66 16.80 -19.50
CA ASP A 92 -22.49 17.37 -20.59
C ASP A 92 -22.16 18.86 -20.83
N LYS A 93 -21.83 19.62 -19.77
CA LYS A 93 -21.40 21.03 -19.90
C LYS A 93 -20.06 21.16 -20.62
N LEU A 94 -19.21 20.14 -20.53
CA LEU A 94 -17.91 20.08 -21.20
C LEU A 94 -17.97 19.40 -22.57
N GLY A 95 -19.16 19.00 -23.07
CA GLY A 95 -19.34 18.37 -24.37
C GLY A 95 -18.89 16.93 -24.44
N PHE A 96 -18.87 16.24 -23.31
CA PHE A 96 -18.54 14.81 -23.22
C PHE A 96 -19.80 13.97 -22.96
N LYS A 97 -19.72 12.70 -23.36
CA LYS A 97 -20.66 11.65 -22.96
C LYS A 97 -19.95 10.51 -22.27
N SER A 98 -20.63 9.86 -21.34
CA SER A 98 -20.12 8.60 -20.77
C SER A 98 -20.19 7.51 -21.84
N GLN A 99 -19.12 6.75 -21.96
CA GLN A 99 -19.17 5.43 -22.56
C GLN A 99 -19.80 4.43 -21.54
N HIS A 100 -19.82 3.17 -21.89
CA HIS A 100 -20.15 2.12 -20.92
C HIS A 100 -19.10 2.09 -19.80
N ILE A 101 -19.50 1.67 -18.60
CA ILE A 101 -18.57 1.38 -17.53
C ILE A 101 -17.78 0.14 -17.92
N SER A 102 -16.48 0.30 -18.04
CA SER A 102 -15.58 -0.81 -18.32
C SER A 102 -15.38 -1.64 -17.06
N THR A 103 -15.45 -2.95 -17.22
CA THR A 103 -15.02 -3.89 -16.17
C THR A 103 -13.49 -3.92 -16.07
N ALA A 104 -12.95 -4.83 -15.29
CA ALA A 104 -11.51 -4.97 -15.10
C ALA A 104 -10.72 -5.07 -16.42
N GLY A 105 -9.60 -4.35 -16.49
CA GLY A 105 -8.74 -4.27 -17.66
C GLY A 105 -7.37 -3.67 -17.33
N TYR A 106 -6.67 -3.14 -18.36
CA TYR A 106 -5.33 -2.55 -18.19
C TYR A 106 -5.26 -1.16 -18.82
N ALA A 107 -4.54 -0.24 -18.15
CA ALA A 107 -4.23 1.08 -18.66
C ALA A 107 -2.75 1.15 -19.09
N GLU A 108 -2.50 1.54 -20.35
CA GLU A 108 -1.17 1.82 -20.89
C GLU A 108 -0.87 3.32 -20.72
N LEU A 109 0.15 3.67 -19.96
CA LEU A 109 0.45 5.04 -19.55
C LEU A 109 1.82 5.53 -20.01
N SER A 110 2.63 4.68 -20.64
CA SER A 110 4.03 4.95 -21.02
C SER A 110 4.21 6.15 -21.97
N THR A 111 3.15 6.55 -22.67
CA THR A 111 3.18 7.69 -23.60
C THR A 111 3.27 9.04 -22.91
N PHE A 112 2.93 9.13 -21.62
CA PHE A 112 2.94 10.40 -20.89
C PHE A 112 3.45 10.33 -19.44
N LEU A 113 3.56 9.12 -18.87
CA LEU A 113 4.16 8.86 -17.55
C LEU A 113 5.34 7.88 -17.67
N ASN A 114 6.19 7.83 -16.64
CA ASN A 114 7.31 6.87 -16.60
C ASN A 114 6.88 5.43 -16.25
N GLN A 115 5.58 5.14 -16.38
CA GLN A 115 5.03 3.82 -16.13
C GLN A 115 5.10 2.95 -17.40
N GLN A 116 5.97 1.94 -17.39
CA GLN A 116 6.22 1.07 -18.56
C GLN A 116 5.34 -0.20 -18.55
N THR A 117 4.85 -0.63 -17.39
CA THR A 117 3.98 -1.79 -17.26
C THR A 117 2.53 -1.34 -17.39
N PRO A 118 1.71 -1.95 -18.26
CA PRO A 118 0.27 -1.71 -18.23
C PRO A 118 -0.31 -2.01 -16.85
N LEU A 119 -1.12 -1.10 -16.32
CA LEU A 119 -1.64 -1.20 -14.97
C LEU A 119 -3.04 -1.78 -14.94
N ARG A 120 -3.21 -2.86 -14.17
CA ARG A 120 -4.51 -3.44 -13.89
C ARG A 120 -5.41 -2.42 -13.21
N TYR A 121 -6.65 -2.26 -13.70
CA TYR A 121 -7.74 -1.58 -13.01
C TYR A 121 -8.94 -2.53 -12.90
N LEU A 122 -9.82 -2.27 -11.94
CA LEU A 122 -11.00 -3.11 -11.71
C LEU A 122 -12.26 -2.53 -12.34
N GLN A 123 -12.28 -1.21 -12.52
CA GLN A 123 -13.35 -0.48 -13.17
C GLN A 123 -12.80 0.79 -13.83
N ALA A 124 -13.42 1.23 -14.92
CA ALA A 124 -13.17 2.54 -15.52
C ALA A 124 -14.46 3.15 -16.06
N GLU A 125 -14.54 4.48 -16.07
CA GLU A 125 -15.64 5.27 -16.58
C GLU A 125 -15.13 6.24 -17.67
N PRO A 126 -14.84 5.75 -18.88
CA PRO A 126 -14.34 6.60 -19.95
C PRO A 126 -15.40 7.56 -20.47
N TRP A 127 -14.94 8.72 -20.95
CA TRP A 127 -15.76 9.71 -21.62
C TRP A 127 -15.35 9.88 -23.08
N THR A 128 -16.31 10.06 -23.96
CA THR A 128 -16.10 10.43 -25.37
C THR A 128 -16.47 11.89 -25.61
N TYR A 129 -15.61 12.63 -26.30
CA TYR A 129 -15.87 14.03 -26.65
C TYR A 129 -16.74 14.10 -27.91
N GLU A 130 -17.85 14.81 -27.84
CA GLU A 130 -18.74 15.09 -28.97
C GLU A 130 -18.81 16.59 -29.32
N GLY A 131 -18.13 17.44 -28.56
CA GLY A 131 -18.09 18.89 -28.79
C GLY A 131 -17.13 19.27 -29.93
N THR A 132 -17.14 20.53 -30.31
CA THR A 132 -16.29 21.09 -31.37
C THR A 132 -15.39 22.23 -30.89
N GLU A 133 -15.60 22.72 -29.67
CA GLU A 133 -15.04 24.02 -29.24
C GLU A 133 -13.96 23.92 -28.16
N LEU A 134 -13.95 22.84 -27.35
CA LEU A 134 -12.97 22.72 -26.25
C LEU A 134 -11.64 22.13 -26.72
N SER A 135 -10.54 22.74 -26.30
CA SER A 135 -9.22 22.16 -26.43
C SER A 135 -9.08 21.05 -25.37
N HIS A 136 -8.86 19.83 -25.80
CA HIS A 136 -8.64 18.70 -24.92
C HIS A 136 -7.54 17.79 -25.46
N SER A 137 -6.89 17.04 -24.55
CA SER A 137 -5.93 16.00 -24.87
C SER A 137 -6.37 14.71 -24.18
N GLN A 138 -6.18 13.63 -24.88
CA GLN A 138 -6.47 12.28 -24.42
C GLN A 138 -5.14 11.56 -24.22
N LEU A 139 -4.87 11.07 -23.01
CA LEU A 139 -3.57 10.57 -22.59
C LEU A 139 -3.71 9.17 -22.00
N GLY A 140 -2.76 8.28 -22.36
CA GLY A 140 -2.84 6.88 -22.03
C GLY A 140 -4.06 6.20 -22.65
N THR A 141 -4.03 4.90 -22.75
CA THR A 141 -5.12 4.11 -23.36
C THR A 141 -5.62 3.06 -22.39
N LEU A 142 -6.92 2.78 -22.40
CA LEU A 142 -7.48 1.57 -21.80
C LEU A 142 -7.35 0.45 -22.84
N LEU A 143 -6.56 -0.56 -22.53
CA LEU A 143 -6.27 -1.65 -23.48
C LEU A 143 -7.54 -2.44 -23.79
N ASN A 144 -7.67 -2.84 -25.06
CA ASN A 144 -8.84 -3.52 -25.60
C ASN A 144 -10.14 -2.68 -25.65
N GLU A 145 -10.02 -1.37 -25.44
CA GLU A 145 -11.12 -0.42 -25.55
C GLU A 145 -10.72 0.78 -26.41
N ASP A 146 -11.67 1.39 -27.12
CA ASP A 146 -11.45 2.67 -27.80
C ASP A 146 -11.66 3.81 -26.81
N ALA A 147 -10.81 3.86 -25.80
CA ALA A 147 -10.94 4.78 -24.67
C ALA A 147 -9.58 5.19 -24.09
N TYR A 148 -9.57 6.30 -23.38
CA TYR A 148 -8.37 6.92 -22.81
C TYR A 148 -8.42 6.91 -21.27
N ALA A 149 -7.25 6.74 -20.66
CA ALA A 149 -7.10 6.66 -19.20
C ALA A 149 -7.24 8.04 -18.53
N LEU A 150 -6.76 9.10 -19.19
CA LEU A 150 -6.80 10.47 -18.68
C LEU A 150 -7.28 11.43 -19.76
N GLN A 151 -8.19 12.31 -19.40
CA GLN A 151 -8.63 13.45 -20.23
C GLN A 151 -8.17 14.75 -19.58
N ARG A 152 -7.37 15.52 -20.32
CA ARG A 152 -6.96 16.88 -19.96
C ARG A 152 -7.81 17.86 -20.77
N ILE A 153 -8.63 18.65 -20.10
CA ILE A 153 -9.59 19.58 -20.68
C ILE A 153 -9.18 20.99 -20.32
N GLN A 154 -8.84 21.81 -21.33
CA GLN A 154 -8.51 23.23 -21.10
C GLN A 154 -9.78 24.02 -20.86
N HIS A 155 -9.84 24.83 -19.81
CA HIS A 155 -10.94 25.71 -19.51
C HIS A 155 -10.42 27.06 -18.97
N GLY A 156 -10.54 28.12 -19.75
CA GLY A 156 -9.94 29.41 -19.43
C GLY A 156 -8.41 29.33 -19.33
N LYS A 157 -7.86 29.70 -18.17
CA LYS A 157 -6.40 29.67 -17.90
C LYS A 157 -5.91 28.40 -17.23
N GLY A 158 -6.81 27.49 -16.84
CA GLY A 158 -6.51 26.26 -16.15
C GLY A 158 -6.95 25.01 -16.90
N SER A 159 -6.89 23.88 -16.25
CA SER A 159 -7.28 22.58 -16.82
C SER A 159 -8.05 21.71 -15.82
N ILE A 160 -8.83 20.79 -16.38
CA ILE A 160 -9.44 19.66 -15.67
C ILE A 160 -8.71 18.39 -16.11
N GLU A 161 -8.13 17.70 -15.16
CA GLU A 161 -7.42 16.42 -15.34
C GLU A 161 -8.32 15.29 -14.80
N ARG A 162 -9.10 14.67 -15.66
CA ARG A 162 -10.03 13.61 -15.25
C ARG A 162 -9.52 12.23 -15.68
N TRP A 163 -9.26 11.39 -14.69
CA TRP A 163 -8.97 9.97 -14.89
C TRP A 163 -10.25 9.17 -15.11
N ALA A 164 -10.23 8.25 -16.07
CA ALA A 164 -11.32 7.30 -16.28
C ALA A 164 -11.34 6.23 -15.18
N VAL A 165 -10.15 5.88 -14.65
CA VAL A 165 -9.99 4.92 -13.56
C VAL A 165 -10.18 5.62 -12.22
N PRO A 166 -11.08 5.14 -11.34
CA PRO A 166 -11.21 5.61 -9.95
C PRO A 166 -10.05 5.04 -9.11
N ILE A 167 -8.86 5.65 -9.25
CA ILE A 167 -7.59 5.10 -8.75
C ILE A 167 -7.62 4.81 -7.25
N PRO A 168 -8.09 5.71 -6.33
CA PRO A 168 -8.15 5.40 -4.90
C PRO A 168 -9.01 4.18 -4.60
N GLN A 169 -10.17 4.04 -5.24
CA GLN A 169 -11.04 2.87 -5.11
C GLN A 169 -10.35 1.60 -5.64
N THR A 170 -9.67 1.69 -6.78
CA THR A 170 -8.90 0.57 -7.36
C THR A 170 -7.81 0.08 -6.41
N ILE A 171 -7.10 0.99 -5.74
CA ILE A 171 -6.07 0.64 -4.76
C ILE A 171 -6.68 -0.09 -3.56
N VAL A 172 -7.75 0.45 -2.97
CA VAL A 172 -8.44 -0.19 -1.83
C VAL A 172 -8.94 -1.59 -2.22
N ALA A 173 -9.58 -1.71 -3.39
CA ALA A 173 -10.10 -2.98 -3.86
C ALA A 173 -9.01 -4.04 -4.09
N MET A 174 -7.86 -3.66 -4.65
CA MET A 174 -6.72 -4.59 -4.78
C MET A 174 -6.18 -5.03 -3.42
N GLN A 175 -6.10 -4.12 -2.46
CA GLN A 175 -5.52 -4.39 -1.13
C GLN A 175 -6.46 -5.15 -0.20
N GLN A 176 -7.77 -4.91 -0.30
CA GLN A 176 -8.75 -5.40 0.68
C GLN A 176 -9.89 -6.21 0.07
N GLY A 177 -10.01 -6.22 -1.27
CA GLY A 177 -11.15 -6.79 -1.98
C GLY A 177 -12.23 -5.77 -2.30
N THR A 178 -13.31 -6.20 -2.96
CA THR A 178 -14.48 -5.39 -3.33
C THR A 178 -15.67 -5.61 -2.41
N ALA A 179 -15.61 -6.64 -1.55
CA ALA A 179 -16.66 -7.02 -0.60
C ALA A 179 -16.05 -7.65 0.67
N PRO A 180 -16.79 -7.70 1.78
CA PRO A 180 -16.40 -8.47 2.96
C PRO A 180 -16.23 -9.96 2.64
N VAL A 181 -15.19 -10.59 3.22
CA VAL A 181 -14.93 -12.03 3.07
C VAL A 181 -15.94 -12.80 3.92
N THR A 182 -16.94 -13.39 3.29
CA THR A 182 -18.03 -14.16 3.92
C THR A 182 -18.24 -15.53 3.30
N LEU A 183 -17.53 -15.82 2.22
CA LEU A 183 -17.56 -17.08 1.49
C LEU A 183 -16.15 -17.45 1.05
N ASP A 184 -15.91 -18.74 0.92
CA ASP A 184 -14.68 -19.24 0.26
C ASP A 184 -14.53 -18.65 -1.14
N GLY A 185 -13.29 -18.40 -1.53
CA GLY A 185 -12.94 -17.91 -2.86
C GLY A 185 -13.17 -18.92 -3.98
N ILE A 186 -12.76 -18.57 -5.17
CA ILE A 186 -12.81 -19.46 -6.35
C ILE A 186 -11.44 -20.15 -6.50
N PRO A 187 -11.36 -21.46 -6.77
CA PRO A 187 -10.08 -22.12 -7.02
C PRO A 187 -9.46 -21.66 -8.35
N ALA A 188 -8.11 -21.60 -8.40
CA ALA A 188 -7.41 -21.30 -9.64
C ALA A 188 -7.77 -22.32 -10.74
N PRO A 189 -8.02 -21.87 -11.99
CA PRO A 189 -8.43 -22.76 -13.09
C PRO A 189 -7.42 -23.86 -13.41
N ASP A 190 -6.14 -23.62 -13.14
CA ASP A 190 -5.03 -24.56 -13.35
C ASP A 190 -4.77 -25.51 -12.17
N GLY A 191 -5.58 -25.44 -11.11
CA GLY A 191 -5.43 -26.26 -9.90
C GLY A 191 -4.27 -25.86 -9.00
N SER A 192 -3.58 -24.76 -9.26
CA SER A 192 -2.42 -24.32 -8.47
C SER A 192 -2.81 -23.67 -7.14
N ALA A 193 -4.05 -23.23 -6.99
CA ALA A 193 -4.61 -22.67 -5.76
C ALA A 193 -6.03 -23.23 -5.53
N ASN A 194 -6.11 -24.27 -4.71
CA ASN A 194 -7.37 -24.84 -4.26
C ASN A 194 -7.95 -24.03 -3.09
N ILE A 195 -9.26 -24.05 -2.92
CA ILE A 195 -9.92 -23.51 -1.72
C ILE A 195 -9.69 -24.44 -0.53
N ASN A 196 -9.66 -23.84 0.66
CA ASN A 196 -9.73 -24.55 1.92
C ASN A 196 -11.16 -24.39 2.45
N GLU A 197 -12.03 -25.34 2.10
CA GLU A 197 -13.44 -25.30 2.51
C GLU A 197 -13.58 -25.03 4.02
N ASP A 198 -14.53 -24.17 4.35
CA ASP A 198 -14.86 -23.77 5.72
C ASP A 198 -13.77 -22.95 6.47
N ILE A 199 -12.71 -22.51 5.80
CA ILE A 199 -11.69 -21.63 6.38
C ILE A 199 -11.59 -20.37 5.54
N LEU A 200 -12.33 -19.31 5.92
CA LEU A 200 -12.25 -18.02 5.25
C LEU A 200 -10.88 -17.38 5.44
N LYS A 201 -10.30 -16.89 4.36
CA LYS A 201 -8.94 -16.35 4.32
C LYS A 201 -8.88 -14.99 3.65
N ALA A 202 -7.84 -14.24 3.93
CA ALA A 202 -7.61 -12.97 3.26
C ALA A 202 -7.53 -13.12 1.73
N ASP A 203 -6.98 -14.24 1.23
CA ASP A 203 -6.85 -14.50 -0.21
C ASP A 203 -8.14 -15.07 -0.88
N ASP A 204 -9.25 -15.20 -0.15
CA ASP A 204 -10.55 -15.51 -0.77
C ASP A 204 -11.20 -14.27 -1.42
N GLY A 205 -10.81 -13.08 -1.01
CA GLY A 205 -11.31 -11.81 -1.55
C GLY A 205 -10.34 -11.06 -2.46
N PHE A 206 -9.31 -11.71 -3.02
CA PHE A 206 -8.40 -11.03 -3.93
C PHE A 206 -9.03 -10.79 -5.32
N GLU A 207 -8.55 -9.75 -6.03
CA GLU A 207 -9.21 -9.21 -7.24
C GLU A 207 -8.35 -9.37 -8.52
N LEU A 208 -7.16 -9.97 -8.44
CA LEU A 208 -6.34 -10.20 -9.62
C LEU A 208 -6.79 -11.47 -10.36
N ASP A 209 -6.44 -11.57 -11.63
CA ASP A 209 -6.83 -12.66 -12.53
C ASP A 209 -5.69 -13.67 -12.68
N TRP A 210 -5.98 -14.97 -12.49
CA TRP A 210 -4.95 -16.01 -12.59
C TRP A 210 -4.38 -16.20 -14.00
N ASP A 211 -5.14 -15.93 -15.04
CA ASP A 211 -4.71 -16.13 -16.43
C ASP A 211 -4.00 -14.89 -16.98
N LEU A 212 -4.40 -13.69 -16.54
CA LEU A 212 -3.92 -12.42 -17.09
C LEU A 212 -2.84 -11.75 -16.23
N ASP A 213 -2.90 -11.91 -14.90
CA ASP A 213 -2.02 -11.19 -13.98
C ASP A 213 -0.84 -12.04 -13.46
N ARG A 214 -0.75 -13.32 -13.81
CA ARG A 214 0.37 -14.19 -13.44
C ARG A 214 1.34 -14.43 -14.58
N ILE A 215 2.60 -14.65 -14.20
CA ILE A 215 3.62 -15.21 -15.09
C ILE A 215 4.29 -16.40 -14.39
N PHE A 216 5.21 -17.06 -15.10
CA PHE A 216 5.86 -18.27 -14.62
C PHE A 216 7.38 -18.06 -14.52
N THR A 217 8.00 -18.60 -13.48
CA THR A 217 9.45 -18.70 -13.40
C THR A 217 9.98 -19.77 -14.39
N GLN A 218 11.29 -19.88 -14.50
CA GLN A 218 11.95 -20.90 -15.33
C GLN A 218 11.64 -22.34 -14.89
N THR A 219 11.22 -22.56 -13.64
CA THR A 219 10.80 -23.86 -13.10
C THR A 219 9.30 -24.13 -13.30
N GLY A 220 8.58 -23.17 -13.90
CA GLY A 220 7.13 -23.25 -14.07
C GLY A 220 6.34 -22.87 -12.81
N MET A 221 6.95 -22.12 -11.86
CA MET A 221 6.24 -21.60 -10.70
C MET A 221 5.39 -20.40 -11.10
N PRO A 222 4.04 -20.43 -10.93
CA PRO A 222 3.17 -19.29 -11.21
C PRO A 222 3.31 -18.24 -10.11
N TYR A 223 3.29 -16.95 -10.47
CA TYR A 223 3.29 -15.87 -9.48
C TYR A 223 2.73 -14.57 -10.05
N PHE A 224 2.25 -13.68 -9.17
CA PHE A 224 1.79 -12.33 -9.50
C PHE A 224 2.99 -11.37 -9.48
N PRO A 225 3.45 -10.84 -10.64
CA PRO A 225 4.73 -10.12 -10.74
C PRO A 225 4.65 -8.64 -10.38
N HIS A 226 3.45 -8.03 -10.32
CA HIS A 226 3.30 -6.59 -10.29
C HIS A 226 2.56 -6.07 -9.06
N PRO A 227 3.15 -5.16 -8.27
CA PRO A 227 2.48 -4.46 -7.18
C PRO A 227 1.59 -3.32 -7.72
N TYR A 228 0.50 -3.65 -8.41
CA TYR A 228 -0.34 -2.69 -9.14
C TYR A 228 -0.88 -1.55 -8.27
N ALA A 229 -1.28 -1.80 -7.03
CA ALA A 229 -1.76 -0.76 -6.12
C ALA A 229 -0.66 0.26 -5.79
N ASP A 230 0.58 -0.21 -5.59
CA ASP A 230 1.72 0.66 -5.34
C ASP A 230 2.10 1.45 -6.59
N LEU A 231 2.04 0.82 -7.77
CA LEU A 231 2.26 1.49 -9.05
C LEU A 231 1.22 2.57 -9.32
N TRP A 232 -0.06 2.34 -8.98
CA TRP A 232 -1.10 3.36 -9.08
C TRP A 232 -0.87 4.53 -8.12
N ARG A 233 -0.31 4.31 -6.92
CA ARG A 233 0.13 5.41 -6.04
C ARG A 233 1.19 6.26 -6.71
N GLU A 234 2.20 5.65 -7.36
CA GLU A 234 3.23 6.38 -8.10
C GLU A 234 2.65 7.17 -9.29
N VAL A 235 1.64 6.65 -9.97
CA VAL A 235 0.92 7.36 -11.04
C VAL A 235 0.30 8.65 -10.53
N ILE A 236 -0.39 8.60 -9.38
CA ILE A 236 -0.94 9.81 -8.74
C ILE A 236 0.18 10.81 -8.43
N LEU A 237 1.25 10.36 -7.80
CA LEU A 237 2.38 11.22 -7.46
C LEU A 237 3.01 11.86 -8.71
N GLU A 238 3.33 11.07 -9.73
CA GLU A 238 3.96 11.57 -10.95
C GLU A 238 3.06 12.58 -11.68
N HIS A 239 1.76 12.29 -11.76
CA HIS A 239 0.79 13.20 -12.36
C HIS A 239 0.70 14.52 -11.61
N LEU A 240 0.59 14.52 -10.28
CA LEU A 240 0.58 15.73 -9.45
C LEU A 240 1.85 16.55 -9.64
N VAL A 241 3.01 15.90 -9.65
CA VAL A 241 4.30 16.59 -9.87
C VAL A 241 4.36 17.21 -11.26
N LYS A 242 3.90 16.54 -12.31
CA LYS A 242 3.83 17.10 -13.66
C LYS A 242 2.90 18.31 -13.72
N CYS A 243 1.71 18.23 -13.13
CA CYS A 243 0.79 19.37 -13.04
C CYS A 243 1.41 20.58 -12.31
N ALA A 244 2.18 20.34 -11.25
CA ALA A 244 2.90 21.41 -10.55
C ALA A 244 4.00 22.02 -11.43
N MET A 245 4.78 21.19 -12.11
CA MET A 245 5.85 21.63 -13.01
C MET A 245 5.32 22.43 -14.20
N ASP A 246 4.17 22.09 -14.76
CA ASP A 246 3.51 22.86 -15.83
C ASP A 246 3.20 24.30 -15.38
N LYS A 247 3.00 24.50 -14.07
CA LYS A 247 2.86 25.82 -13.42
C LYS A 247 4.19 26.41 -12.91
N GLN A 248 5.33 25.81 -13.21
CA GLN A 248 6.65 26.19 -12.69
C GLN A 248 6.77 26.12 -11.16
N LEU A 249 5.99 25.24 -10.55
CA LEU A 249 5.99 24.94 -9.12
C LEU A 249 6.61 23.56 -8.85
N THR A 250 6.87 23.25 -7.58
CA THR A 250 7.35 21.93 -7.13
C THR A 250 6.50 21.39 -6.01
N ILE A 251 6.48 20.08 -5.85
CA ILE A 251 5.89 19.38 -4.70
C ILE A 251 7.01 18.56 -4.08
N PRO A 252 7.60 18.99 -2.95
CA PRO A 252 8.58 18.20 -2.23
C PRO A 252 7.90 17.00 -1.56
N LEU A 253 8.67 15.92 -1.35
CA LEU A 253 8.21 14.71 -0.69
C LEU A 253 9.30 14.13 0.22
N ILE A 254 8.91 13.26 1.16
CA ILE A 254 9.85 12.56 2.02
C ILE A 254 10.04 11.12 1.48
N ASP A 255 11.28 10.71 1.26
CA ASP A 255 11.60 9.34 0.84
C ASP A 255 11.03 8.31 1.83
N TYR A 256 10.74 7.11 1.35
CA TYR A 256 10.01 6.14 2.19
C TYR A 256 10.91 5.56 3.29
N TRP A 257 12.14 5.19 2.96
CA TRP A 257 13.09 4.62 3.92
C TRP A 257 14.14 5.64 4.37
N PRO A 258 14.83 5.42 5.52
CA PRO A 258 15.87 6.30 5.98
C PRO A 258 17.12 6.25 5.08
N THR A 259 17.97 7.24 5.20
CA THR A 259 19.17 7.43 4.35
C THR A 259 20.12 6.24 4.33
N ASP A 260 20.16 5.44 5.40
CA ASP A 260 21.00 4.25 5.56
C ASP A 260 20.36 2.95 5.02
N VAL A 261 19.11 3.01 4.53
CA VAL A 261 18.36 1.88 3.99
C VAL A 261 18.09 2.08 2.51
N LYS A 262 18.70 1.23 1.70
CA LYS A 262 18.49 1.26 0.25
C LYS A 262 17.21 0.53 -0.16
N HIS A 263 17.02 -0.68 0.36
CA HIS A 263 15.84 -1.53 0.16
C HIS A 263 15.51 -2.25 1.45
N MET A 264 14.24 -2.60 1.65
CA MET A 264 13.74 -3.22 2.87
C MET A 264 13.32 -4.66 2.65
N ALA A 265 13.75 -5.54 3.54
CA ALA A 265 13.29 -6.91 3.65
C ALA A 265 12.81 -7.23 5.07
N MET A 266 11.93 -8.19 5.17
CA MET A 266 11.41 -8.72 6.42
C MET A 266 11.30 -10.23 6.32
N ILE A 267 11.66 -10.93 7.40
CA ILE A 267 11.38 -12.35 7.58
C ILE A 267 10.47 -12.50 8.79
N SER A 268 9.37 -13.22 8.64
CA SER A 268 8.52 -13.64 9.75
C SER A 268 8.50 -15.15 9.86
N HIS A 269 8.18 -15.64 11.06
CA HIS A 269 8.08 -17.06 11.36
C HIS A 269 6.77 -17.36 12.06
N ASP A 270 6.10 -18.44 11.66
CA ASP A 270 4.91 -18.96 12.32
C ASP A 270 5.29 -20.23 13.10
N SER A 271 4.94 -20.27 14.41
CA SER A 271 5.46 -21.28 15.35
C SER A 271 4.57 -22.53 15.50
N ASP A 272 3.81 -22.88 14.48
CA ASP A 272 2.66 -23.82 14.48
C ASP A 272 2.79 -25.05 15.37
N LEU A 273 3.89 -25.79 15.31
CA LEU A 273 4.06 -27.03 16.08
C LEU A 273 4.85 -26.86 17.38
N ASN A 274 5.38 -25.67 17.67
CA ASN A 274 6.06 -25.32 18.92
C ASN A 274 7.14 -26.31 19.36
N VAL A 275 7.97 -26.81 18.43
CA VAL A 275 9.09 -27.70 18.71
C VAL A 275 10.33 -26.88 19.04
N ASP A 276 10.87 -26.98 20.26
CA ASP A 276 12.03 -26.19 20.71
C ASP A 276 13.26 -26.34 19.82
N GLU A 277 13.52 -27.55 19.31
CA GLU A 277 14.62 -27.81 18.39
C GLU A 277 14.46 -27.04 17.06
N SER A 278 13.22 -26.87 16.61
CA SER A 278 12.94 -26.07 15.40
C SER A 278 13.24 -24.59 15.63
N ALA A 279 12.87 -24.08 16.81
CA ALA A 279 13.20 -22.72 17.22
C ALA A 279 14.72 -22.52 17.32
N GLN A 280 15.44 -23.47 17.96
CA GLN A 280 16.90 -23.36 18.13
C GLN A 280 17.63 -23.35 16.78
N ILE A 281 17.27 -24.22 15.84
CA ILE A 281 17.91 -24.24 14.51
C ILE A 281 17.61 -22.95 13.73
N THR A 282 16.39 -22.42 13.86
CA THR A 282 16.04 -21.13 13.25
C THR A 282 16.88 -19.99 13.83
N LEU A 283 17.01 -19.92 15.17
CA LEU A 283 17.86 -18.94 15.87
C LEU A 283 19.32 -19.03 15.41
N ASP A 284 19.88 -20.23 15.36
CA ASP A 284 21.27 -20.46 14.93
C ASP A 284 21.48 -20.04 13.47
N THR A 285 20.52 -20.34 12.59
CA THR A 285 20.55 -19.93 11.18
C THR A 285 20.53 -18.40 11.04
N LEU A 286 19.59 -17.73 11.68
CA LEU A 286 19.45 -16.27 11.62
C LEU A 286 20.65 -15.55 12.25
N LYS A 287 21.19 -16.09 13.33
CA LYS A 287 22.38 -15.57 13.98
C LYS A 287 23.62 -15.67 13.10
N SER A 288 23.81 -16.82 12.41
CA SER A 288 24.92 -16.98 11.47
C SER A 288 24.86 -15.98 10.32
N GLU A 289 23.65 -15.60 9.92
CA GLU A 289 23.40 -14.60 8.88
C GLU A 289 23.31 -13.16 9.40
N ASN A 290 23.38 -12.92 10.70
CA ASN A 290 23.22 -11.61 11.32
C ASN A 290 21.93 -10.90 10.84
N VAL A 291 20.78 -11.56 11.02
CA VAL A 291 19.45 -11.08 10.65
C VAL A 291 18.51 -11.20 11.85
N GLN A 292 17.75 -10.14 12.11
CA GLN A 292 16.61 -10.15 13.02
C GLN A 292 15.31 -10.42 12.26
N SER A 293 14.34 -11.05 12.91
CA SER A 293 13.06 -11.43 12.31
C SER A 293 11.92 -11.29 13.30
N THR A 294 10.67 -11.41 12.83
CA THR A 294 9.45 -11.39 13.64
C THR A 294 8.96 -12.82 13.85
N TRP A 295 8.70 -13.19 15.11
CA TRP A 295 8.28 -14.53 15.51
C TRP A 295 6.82 -14.50 15.96
N CYS A 296 5.92 -14.98 15.13
CA CYS A 296 4.49 -15.09 15.41
C CYS A 296 4.23 -16.37 16.19
N MET A 297 3.79 -16.21 17.45
CA MET A 297 3.68 -17.29 18.42
C MET A 297 2.23 -17.74 18.61
N ILE A 298 2.01 -19.05 18.50
CA ILE A 298 0.74 -19.73 18.77
C ILE A 298 0.87 -20.55 20.07
N ALA A 299 -0.23 -20.77 20.79
CA ALA A 299 -0.26 -21.66 21.96
C ALA A 299 -0.04 -23.13 21.54
N PRO A 300 0.63 -23.96 22.37
CA PRO A 300 1.12 -23.68 23.73
C PRO A 300 2.46 -22.94 23.81
N GLY A 301 3.12 -22.65 22.68
CA GLY A 301 4.38 -21.93 22.61
C GLY A 301 5.61 -22.81 22.92
N TYR A 302 6.75 -22.13 23.00
CA TYR A 302 8.05 -22.75 23.30
C TYR A 302 8.37 -22.71 24.80
N ASN A 303 9.41 -23.44 25.20
CA ASN A 303 9.96 -23.32 26.54
C ASN A 303 10.50 -21.91 26.83
N ALA A 304 10.47 -21.48 28.09
CA ALA A 304 10.87 -20.13 28.50
C ALA A 304 12.30 -19.75 28.05
N SER A 305 13.23 -20.71 27.98
CA SER A 305 14.59 -20.48 27.50
C SER A 305 14.66 -20.03 26.04
N ILE A 306 13.75 -20.51 25.19
CA ILE A 306 13.66 -20.10 23.78
C ILE A 306 13.18 -18.63 23.70
N TYR A 307 12.16 -18.25 24.47
CA TYR A 307 11.72 -16.85 24.50
C TYR A 307 12.82 -15.89 24.99
N GLU A 308 13.60 -16.30 25.99
CA GLU A 308 14.73 -15.48 26.44
C GLU A 308 15.81 -15.34 25.36
N GLN A 309 16.06 -16.40 24.58
CA GLN A 309 17.02 -16.35 23.47
C GLN A 309 16.52 -15.45 22.33
N ILE A 310 15.24 -15.57 21.93
CA ILE A 310 14.61 -14.69 20.91
C ILE A 310 14.77 -13.22 21.28
N LYS A 311 14.45 -12.86 22.53
CA LYS A 311 14.60 -11.50 23.04
C LYS A 311 16.06 -11.04 23.07
N LYS A 312 16.96 -11.89 23.54
CA LYS A 312 18.39 -11.59 23.65
C LYS A 312 19.05 -11.35 22.29
N ASP A 313 18.65 -12.09 21.28
CA ASP A 313 19.18 -11.94 19.91
C ASP A 313 18.48 -10.81 19.13
N GLY A 314 17.53 -10.10 19.78
CA GLY A 314 16.88 -8.89 19.25
C GLY A 314 15.75 -9.16 18.26
N HIS A 315 15.23 -10.39 18.20
CA HIS A 315 14.05 -10.72 17.42
C HIS A 315 12.79 -10.15 18.07
N GLU A 316 11.75 -9.95 17.26
CA GLU A 316 10.44 -9.54 17.73
C GLU A 316 9.57 -10.76 18.05
N ILE A 317 8.79 -10.66 19.14
CA ILE A 317 7.70 -11.58 19.45
C ILE A 317 6.38 -10.94 19.05
N ALA A 318 5.61 -11.62 18.23
CA ALA A 318 4.29 -11.25 17.73
C ALA A 318 3.25 -12.32 18.04
N LEU A 319 1.97 -11.97 18.02
CA LEU A 319 0.88 -12.93 18.17
C LEU A 319 0.67 -13.70 16.85
N HIS A 320 0.44 -15.02 16.97
CA HIS A 320 -0.12 -15.84 15.89
C HIS A 320 -1.52 -16.27 16.28
N TYR A 321 -2.50 -15.39 15.99
CA TYR A 321 -3.89 -15.60 16.39
C TYR A 321 -4.48 -16.83 15.69
N ASN A 322 -4.85 -17.84 16.47
CA ASN A 322 -5.47 -19.06 16.00
C ASN A 322 -6.98 -19.02 16.18
N ALA A 323 -7.71 -19.09 15.08
CA ALA A 323 -9.17 -19.16 15.07
C ALA A 323 -9.68 -20.40 14.31
N LEU A 324 -8.84 -21.43 14.11
CA LEU A 324 -9.26 -22.66 13.44
C LEU A 324 -10.06 -23.56 14.41
N GLU A 325 -11.28 -23.92 14.02
CA GLU A 325 -12.15 -24.79 14.82
C GLU A 325 -11.55 -26.16 15.08
N GLN A 326 -10.81 -26.70 14.10
CA GLN A 326 -10.09 -27.99 14.25
C GLN A 326 -9.02 -27.97 15.34
N ASP A 327 -8.56 -26.77 15.75
CA ASP A 327 -7.57 -26.56 16.80
C ASP A 327 -8.21 -25.89 18.03
N ASP A 328 -9.52 -26.07 18.23
CA ASP A 328 -10.32 -25.42 19.27
C ASP A 328 -10.28 -23.86 19.21
N GLY A 329 -9.94 -23.29 18.05
CA GLY A 329 -9.92 -21.85 17.81
C GLY A 329 -11.30 -21.30 17.45
N ILE A 330 -11.54 -20.04 17.77
CA ILE A 330 -12.80 -19.34 17.47
C ILE A 330 -12.46 -17.96 16.92
N TRP A 331 -13.09 -17.57 15.81
CA TRP A 331 -13.01 -16.21 15.27
C TRP A 331 -13.85 -15.28 16.13
N SER A 332 -13.24 -14.71 17.17
CA SER A 332 -13.90 -13.76 18.07
C SER A 332 -12.90 -12.84 18.77
N GLN A 333 -13.40 -11.67 19.18
CA GLN A 333 -12.62 -10.70 19.93
C GLN A 333 -12.12 -11.28 21.27
N GLU A 334 -12.95 -12.07 21.95
CA GLU A 334 -12.63 -12.68 23.25
C GLU A 334 -11.51 -13.72 23.12
N ALA A 335 -11.54 -14.52 22.06
CA ALA A 335 -10.48 -15.48 21.78
C ALA A 335 -9.15 -14.77 21.42
N PHE A 336 -9.23 -13.68 20.65
CA PHE A 336 -8.08 -12.85 20.34
C PHE A 336 -7.43 -12.27 21.62
N GLU A 337 -8.23 -11.65 22.50
CA GLU A 337 -7.76 -11.13 23.80
C GLU A 337 -7.14 -12.22 24.69
N ALA A 338 -7.78 -13.36 24.76
CA ALA A 338 -7.29 -14.47 25.57
C ALA A 338 -5.90 -14.98 25.08
N GLN A 339 -5.72 -15.13 23.76
CA GLN A 339 -4.47 -15.57 23.18
C GLN A 339 -3.36 -14.52 23.31
N LEU A 340 -3.68 -13.23 23.14
CA LEU A 340 -2.74 -12.15 23.39
C LEU A 340 -2.28 -12.12 24.86
N THR A 341 -3.24 -12.26 25.80
CA THR A 341 -2.94 -12.32 27.22
C THR A 341 -2.05 -13.51 27.57
N TRP A 342 -2.35 -14.70 27.00
CA TRP A 342 -1.52 -15.88 27.14
C TRP A 342 -0.08 -15.59 26.66
N LEU A 343 0.09 -14.99 25.49
CA LEU A 343 1.41 -14.71 24.93
C LEU A 343 2.20 -13.74 25.81
N GLN A 344 1.59 -12.67 26.30
CA GLN A 344 2.20 -11.71 27.22
C GLN A 344 2.69 -12.38 28.51
N GLN A 345 1.86 -13.29 29.08
CA GLN A 345 2.21 -14.03 30.29
C GLN A 345 3.34 -15.04 30.07
N SER A 346 3.31 -15.77 28.96
CA SER A 346 4.28 -16.81 28.62
C SER A 346 5.67 -16.23 28.30
N THR A 347 5.70 -15.13 27.58
CA THR A 347 6.95 -14.50 27.07
C THR A 347 7.50 -13.41 28.00
N LYS A 348 6.68 -12.91 28.94
CA LYS A 348 6.99 -11.71 29.76
C LYS A 348 7.24 -10.45 28.93
N VAL A 349 6.63 -10.37 27.73
CA VAL A 349 6.62 -9.19 26.88
C VAL A 349 5.27 -8.49 27.07
N GLU A 350 5.25 -7.34 27.72
CA GLU A 350 4.01 -6.61 28.02
C GLU A 350 3.42 -5.97 26.76
N ASN A 351 4.26 -5.39 25.90
CA ASN A 351 3.83 -4.65 24.71
C ASN A 351 4.10 -5.46 23.44
N ILE A 352 3.15 -6.31 23.08
CA ILE A 352 3.11 -7.03 21.81
C ILE A 352 2.29 -6.19 20.85
N ILE A 353 2.90 -5.73 19.77
CA ILE A 353 2.30 -4.78 18.83
C ILE A 353 2.03 -5.37 17.45
N SER A 354 2.48 -6.59 17.19
CA SER A 354 2.32 -7.22 15.88
C SER A 354 1.54 -8.52 15.98
N ASN A 355 0.78 -8.82 14.93
CA ASN A 355 0.02 -10.05 14.77
C ASN A 355 0.16 -10.64 13.37
N LYS A 356 -0.09 -11.93 13.26
CA LYS A 356 -0.42 -12.66 12.03
C LYS A 356 -1.43 -13.74 12.38
N ASN A 357 -2.50 -13.86 11.60
CA ASN A 357 -3.51 -14.88 11.81
C ASN A 357 -3.04 -16.23 11.26
N HIS A 358 -3.22 -17.28 12.07
CA HIS A 358 -2.95 -18.66 11.67
C HIS A 358 -3.78 -19.03 10.43
N TYR A 359 -3.16 -19.72 9.47
CA TYR A 359 -3.73 -20.04 8.15
C TYR A 359 -4.16 -18.83 7.33
N THR A 360 -3.66 -17.62 7.63
CA THR A 360 -4.14 -16.37 7.02
C THR A 360 -5.65 -16.14 7.18
N ARG A 361 -6.28 -16.76 8.22
CA ARG A 361 -7.72 -16.66 8.43
C ARG A 361 -8.13 -15.20 8.56
N PHE A 362 -9.18 -14.84 7.81
CA PHE A 362 -9.72 -13.48 7.79
C PHE A 362 -11.20 -13.54 7.42
N GLU A 363 -12.05 -12.94 8.23
CA GLU A 363 -13.49 -12.88 8.01
C GLU A 363 -13.97 -11.44 8.01
N GLY A 364 -15.02 -11.15 7.25
CA GLY A 364 -15.61 -9.83 7.17
C GLY A 364 -14.78 -8.83 6.41
N TRP A 365 -14.77 -7.58 6.84
CA TRP A 365 -14.02 -6.49 6.23
C TRP A 365 -12.98 -5.88 7.17
N GLY A 366 -13.39 -5.42 8.36
CA GLY A 366 -12.53 -4.65 9.25
C GLY A 366 -12.65 -4.98 10.72
N GLU A 367 -13.53 -5.88 11.10
CA GLU A 367 -13.81 -6.25 12.49
C GLU A 367 -12.54 -6.68 13.23
N PHE A 368 -11.68 -7.42 12.52
CA PHE A 368 -10.40 -7.84 13.05
C PHE A 368 -9.48 -6.65 13.36
N PHE A 369 -9.44 -5.64 12.51
CA PHE A 369 -8.62 -4.44 12.76
C PHE A 369 -9.14 -3.64 13.95
N VAL A 370 -10.47 -3.63 14.19
CA VAL A 370 -11.05 -3.05 15.41
C VAL A 370 -10.56 -3.77 16.67
N TRP A 371 -10.44 -5.11 16.62
CA TRP A 371 -9.84 -5.86 17.74
C TRP A 371 -8.38 -5.51 17.93
N CYS A 372 -7.61 -5.42 16.85
CA CYS A 372 -6.21 -4.98 16.90
C CYS A 372 -6.07 -3.61 17.58
N GLU A 373 -6.83 -2.60 17.13
CA GLU A 373 -6.83 -1.26 17.73
C GLU A 373 -7.15 -1.30 19.23
N LYS A 374 -8.18 -2.08 19.60
CA LYS A 374 -8.65 -2.19 21.00
C LYS A 374 -7.59 -2.77 21.93
N TYR A 375 -6.80 -3.72 21.45
CA TYR A 375 -5.83 -4.45 22.26
C TYR A 375 -4.37 -4.01 22.02
N GLY A 376 -4.15 -2.92 21.30
CA GLY A 376 -2.85 -2.31 21.10
C GLY A 376 -1.95 -3.04 20.10
N ILE A 377 -2.53 -3.82 19.20
CA ILE A 377 -1.82 -4.35 18.02
C ILE A 377 -1.77 -3.25 16.98
N GLU A 378 -0.56 -2.81 16.64
CA GLU A 378 -0.29 -1.69 15.74
C GLU A 378 0.09 -2.13 14.31
N ALA A 379 0.47 -3.40 14.13
CA ALA A 379 0.84 -3.97 12.83
C ALA A 379 0.25 -5.36 12.65
N ASP A 380 -0.25 -5.65 11.45
CA ASP A 380 -0.73 -6.97 11.06
C ASP A 380 0.02 -7.49 9.83
N GLN A 381 0.07 -8.82 9.69
CA GLN A 381 0.79 -9.52 8.63
C GLN A 381 -0.07 -10.64 8.03
N SER A 382 -1.39 -10.56 8.19
CA SER A 382 -2.29 -11.67 7.81
C SER A 382 -2.61 -11.70 6.32
N ARG A 383 -2.36 -10.60 5.57
CA ARG A 383 -2.58 -10.57 4.13
C ARG A 383 -1.37 -11.07 3.37
N GLY A 384 -1.51 -12.25 2.79
CA GLY A 384 -0.48 -12.87 1.98
C GLY A 384 -0.98 -14.19 1.39
N PRO A 385 -0.24 -14.81 0.46
CA PRO A 385 -0.66 -16.02 -0.22
C PRO A 385 -0.57 -17.24 0.71
N SER A 386 -1.66 -17.97 0.81
CA SER A 386 -1.71 -19.25 1.53
C SER A 386 -1.46 -20.47 0.63
N LYS A 387 -1.39 -20.29 -0.69
CA LYS A 387 -1.36 -21.35 -1.71
C LYS A 387 -0.30 -21.08 -2.77
N ARG A 388 0.20 -22.15 -3.39
CA ARG A 388 1.24 -22.09 -4.42
C ARG A 388 0.90 -21.16 -5.59
N GLY A 389 -0.36 -21.17 -6.05
CA GLY A 389 -0.80 -20.35 -7.20
C GLY A 389 -1.00 -18.88 -6.88
N ASN A 390 -0.98 -18.48 -5.61
CA ASN A 390 -1.29 -17.13 -5.15
C ASN A 390 -0.06 -16.29 -4.78
N ILE A 391 1.16 -16.84 -4.90
CA ILE A 391 2.39 -16.17 -4.48
C ILE A 391 2.70 -14.90 -5.29
N GLY A 392 3.44 -13.97 -4.68
CA GLY A 392 3.81 -12.70 -5.25
C GLY A 392 2.95 -11.54 -4.74
N PHE A 393 2.69 -10.58 -5.61
CA PHE A 393 1.94 -9.36 -5.26
C PHE A 393 0.43 -9.56 -5.39
N LEU A 394 -0.11 -10.60 -4.74
CA LEU A 394 -1.51 -11.02 -4.82
C LEU A 394 -2.49 -9.89 -4.50
N PHE A 395 -2.19 -9.07 -3.50
CA PHE A 395 -2.98 -7.90 -3.10
C PHE A 395 -2.51 -6.59 -3.78
N GLY A 396 -1.79 -6.71 -4.89
CA GLY A 396 -1.30 -5.56 -5.65
C GLY A 396 -0.31 -4.68 -4.89
N THR A 397 0.20 -5.08 -3.73
CA THR A 397 1.06 -4.25 -2.89
C THR A 397 2.16 -5.04 -2.20
N CYS A 398 3.28 -4.38 -1.93
CA CYS A 398 4.30 -4.77 -0.96
C CYS A 398 4.71 -3.58 -0.07
N GLN A 399 4.08 -2.43 -0.24
CA GLN A 399 4.26 -1.30 0.65
C GLN A 399 3.32 -1.44 1.85
N PRO A 400 3.80 -1.21 3.08
CA PRO A 400 2.92 -1.15 4.23
C PRO A 400 1.86 -0.06 4.08
N TYR A 401 0.63 -0.34 4.49
CA TYR A 401 -0.50 0.59 4.34
C TYR A 401 -1.47 0.48 5.52
N PHE A 402 -2.28 1.52 5.72
CA PHE A 402 -3.37 1.51 6.69
C PHE A 402 -4.67 1.12 5.99
N PRO A 403 -5.31 0.00 6.38
CA PRO A 403 -6.55 -0.45 5.77
C PRO A 403 -7.69 0.55 5.99
N MET A 404 -8.62 0.59 5.03
CA MET A 404 -9.79 1.46 5.07
C MET A 404 -11.02 0.68 5.56
N ALA A 405 -11.77 1.26 6.47
CA ALA A 405 -13.02 0.73 6.97
C ALA A 405 -14.14 0.81 5.91
N TRP A 406 -15.20 0.05 6.11
CA TRP A 406 -16.41 0.09 5.29
C TRP A 406 -17.27 1.34 5.60
N ALA A 407 -18.36 1.52 4.85
CA ALA A 407 -19.24 2.68 4.94
C ALA A 407 -19.88 2.89 6.33
N ASP A 408 -20.14 1.83 7.08
CA ASP A 408 -20.68 1.88 8.44
C ASP A 408 -19.76 2.55 9.45
N GLU A 409 -18.44 2.46 9.24
CA GLU A 409 -17.41 3.21 9.96
C GLU A 409 -16.91 4.44 9.18
N LYS A 410 -17.69 4.93 8.19
CA LYS A 410 -17.43 6.13 7.40
C LYS A 410 -16.08 6.13 6.67
N ASN A 411 -15.66 4.97 6.18
CA ASN A 411 -14.40 4.77 5.47
C ASN A 411 -13.19 5.40 6.18
N ARG A 412 -13.14 5.32 7.52
CA ARG A 412 -11.95 5.74 8.27
C ARG A 412 -10.79 4.79 7.99
N LEU A 413 -9.58 5.23 8.21
CA LEU A 413 -8.43 4.33 8.24
C LEU A 413 -8.36 3.64 9.61
N TYR A 414 -8.08 2.33 9.61
CA TYR A 414 -7.70 1.63 10.83
C TYR A 414 -6.29 2.03 11.24
N ASP A 415 -6.04 2.23 12.54
CA ASP A 415 -4.71 2.53 13.06
C ASP A 415 -3.87 1.25 13.25
N VAL A 416 -3.91 0.38 12.25
CA VAL A 416 -3.16 -0.88 12.15
C VAL A 416 -2.42 -0.88 10.82
N LEU A 417 -1.10 -1.04 10.85
CA LEU A 417 -0.27 -1.09 9.66
C LEU A 417 -0.26 -2.51 9.09
N GLU A 418 -0.86 -2.72 7.93
CA GLU A 418 -0.77 -4.00 7.22
C GLU A 418 0.59 -4.13 6.52
N ILE A 419 1.32 -5.23 6.79
CA ILE A 419 2.61 -5.57 6.18
C ILE A 419 2.49 -6.96 5.55
N GLY A 420 1.83 -7.04 4.41
CA GLY A 420 1.58 -8.29 3.70
C GLY A 420 2.85 -9.05 3.31
N PHE A 421 2.78 -10.38 3.20
CA PHE A 421 3.90 -11.21 2.76
C PHE A 421 3.72 -11.72 1.32
N LEU A 422 4.84 -12.06 0.65
CA LEU A 422 4.85 -12.42 -0.77
C LEU A 422 4.80 -13.94 -0.99
N THR A 423 5.30 -14.73 -0.06
CA THR A 423 5.34 -16.18 -0.14
C THR A 423 5.71 -16.78 1.21
N GLN A 424 5.51 -18.08 1.34
CA GLN A 424 5.93 -18.88 2.49
C GLN A 424 6.88 -20.00 2.07
N ASP A 425 7.73 -20.43 2.99
CA ASP A 425 8.58 -21.64 2.93
C ASP A 425 9.14 -21.97 1.56
N LEU A 426 10.07 -21.18 1.08
CA LEU A 426 10.77 -21.42 -0.18
C LEU A 426 11.38 -22.84 -0.19
N ASN A 427 11.25 -23.53 -1.31
CA ASN A 427 11.65 -24.93 -1.52
C ASN A 427 10.87 -25.97 -0.68
N HIS A 428 9.75 -25.57 -0.07
CA HIS A 428 8.78 -26.54 0.42
C HIS A 428 7.99 -27.12 -0.77
N HIS A 429 7.79 -28.45 -0.78
CA HIS A 429 7.26 -29.15 -1.97
C HIS A 429 5.85 -28.74 -2.41
N THR A 430 5.03 -28.18 -1.50
CA THR A 430 3.66 -27.72 -1.80
C THR A 430 3.52 -26.21 -2.00
N LEU A 431 4.61 -25.46 -1.79
CA LEU A 431 4.59 -24.00 -1.81
C LEU A 431 5.49 -23.44 -2.92
N ALA A 432 6.29 -22.42 -2.65
CA ALA A 432 7.15 -21.79 -3.62
C ALA A 432 8.54 -22.46 -3.69
N ASP A 433 9.22 -22.32 -4.81
CA ASP A 433 10.64 -22.59 -4.90
C ASP A 433 11.48 -21.30 -4.93
N ALA A 434 12.80 -21.43 -4.75
CA ALA A 434 13.71 -20.30 -4.64
C ALA A 434 13.86 -19.46 -5.93
N THR A 435 13.29 -19.89 -7.06
CA THR A 435 13.35 -19.10 -8.32
C THR A 435 12.54 -17.81 -8.27
N VAL A 436 11.65 -17.66 -7.28
CA VAL A 436 10.87 -16.43 -7.07
C VAL A 436 11.64 -15.34 -6.32
N ILE A 437 12.79 -15.65 -5.71
CA ILE A 437 13.56 -14.68 -4.91
C ILE A 437 13.92 -13.44 -5.75
N GLU A 438 14.60 -13.63 -6.87
CA GLU A 438 15.02 -12.52 -7.74
C GLU A 438 13.84 -11.69 -8.25
N PRO A 439 12.77 -12.26 -8.86
CA PRO A 439 11.61 -11.51 -9.30
C PRO A 439 10.93 -10.71 -8.19
N PHE A 440 10.82 -11.27 -6.98
CA PHE A 440 10.17 -10.56 -5.88
C PHE A 440 11.03 -9.40 -5.37
N LEU A 441 12.33 -9.60 -5.23
CA LEU A 441 13.24 -8.51 -4.87
C LEU A 441 13.23 -7.38 -5.90
N GLU A 442 13.18 -7.69 -7.21
CA GLU A 442 13.07 -6.68 -8.27
C GLU A 442 11.74 -5.91 -8.20
N GLY A 443 10.61 -6.59 -8.03
CA GLY A 443 9.31 -5.95 -7.87
C GLY A 443 9.26 -5.02 -6.66
N VAL A 444 9.83 -5.46 -5.53
CA VAL A 444 9.93 -4.65 -4.30
C VAL A 444 10.82 -3.42 -4.50
N LYS A 445 11.99 -3.57 -5.13
CA LYS A 445 12.88 -2.43 -5.45
C LYS A 445 12.18 -1.40 -6.32
N ARG A 446 11.33 -1.85 -7.25
CA ARG A 446 10.63 -0.97 -8.20
C ARG A 446 9.76 0.06 -7.49
N VAL A 447 9.12 -0.32 -6.36
CA VAL A 447 8.19 0.55 -5.61
C VAL A 447 8.69 0.93 -4.20
N ASN A 448 9.92 0.57 -3.83
CA ASN A 448 10.47 0.78 -2.48
C ASN A 448 9.63 0.15 -1.35
N GLY A 449 9.04 -1.02 -1.61
CA GLY A 449 8.22 -1.76 -0.65
C GLY A 449 9.04 -2.57 0.36
N VAL A 450 8.41 -3.60 0.92
CA VAL A 450 9.01 -4.59 1.84
C VAL A 450 9.03 -5.96 1.18
N ALA A 451 10.20 -6.56 1.05
CA ALA A 451 10.35 -7.95 0.64
C ALA A 451 10.08 -8.87 1.85
N HIS A 452 8.80 -9.12 2.12
CA HIS A 452 8.38 -9.92 3.26
C HIS A 452 8.20 -11.39 2.87
N PHE A 453 8.99 -12.27 3.50
CA PHE A 453 8.94 -13.72 3.33
C PHE A 453 8.61 -14.40 4.66
N LEU A 454 7.66 -15.32 4.61
CA LEU A 454 7.26 -16.14 5.75
C LEU A 454 7.98 -17.48 5.72
N PHE A 455 8.43 -17.98 6.88
CA PHE A 455 8.96 -19.33 7.07
C PHE A 455 8.46 -19.94 8.39
N HIS A 456 8.00 -21.19 8.33
CA HIS A 456 7.69 -21.94 9.54
C HIS A 456 8.96 -22.58 10.11
N GLN A 457 9.20 -22.41 11.41
CA GLN A 457 10.40 -22.98 12.06
C GLN A 457 10.47 -24.50 11.88
N ILE A 458 9.34 -25.18 11.89
CA ILE A 458 9.29 -26.63 11.71
C ILE A 458 9.81 -27.06 10.33
N HIS A 459 9.52 -26.28 9.27
CA HIS A 459 10.01 -26.59 7.93
C HIS A 459 11.51 -26.31 7.81
N ILE A 460 12.02 -25.25 8.43
CA ILE A 460 13.47 -24.98 8.51
C ILE A 460 14.19 -26.14 9.21
N TYR A 461 13.60 -26.72 10.28
CA TYR A 461 14.14 -27.83 11.02
C TYR A 461 14.13 -29.14 10.23
N GLN A 462 12.96 -29.53 9.72
CA GLN A 462 12.76 -30.84 9.11
C GLN A 462 13.26 -30.94 7.67
N GLN A 463 13.33 -29.81 6.93
CA GLN A 463 13.60 -29.81 5.49
C GLN A 463 14.84 -28.99 5.17
N GLN A 464 15.96 -29.67 4.90
CA GLN A 464 17.20 -29.02 4.50
C GLN A 464 17.03 -28.04 3.31
N PRO A 465 16.25 -28.35 2.25
CA PRO A 465 16.03 -27.41 1.14
C PRO A 465 15.39 -26.08 1.58
N VAL A 466 14.48 -26.09 2.55
CA VAL A 466 13.86 -24.87 3.11
C VAL A 466 14.89 -24.06 3.89
N ARG A 467 15.72 -24.73 4.71
CA ARG A 467 16.80 -24.09 5.46
C ARG A 467 17.87 -23.48 4.54
N GLU A 468 18.21 -24.14 3.44
CA GLU A 468 19.12 -23.59 2.44
C GLU A 468 18.51 -22.40 1.70
N ALA A 469 17.19 -22.43 1.44
CA ALA A 469 16.49 -21.36 0.74
C ALA A 469 16.40 -20.07 1.56
N ILE A 470 16.21 -20.12 2.87
CA ILE A 470 16.23 -18.91 3.72
C ILE A 470 17.63 -18.27 3.72
N VAL A 471 18.69 -19.06 3.75
CA VAL A 471 20.08 -18.56 3.64
C VAL A 471 20.32 -17.94 2.26
N GLN A 472 19.89 -18.61 1.19
CA GLN A 472 19.97 -18.08 -0.18
C GLN A 472 19.23 -16.75 -0.30
N LEU A 473 18.01 -16.65 0.21
CA LEU A 473 17.22 -15.42 0.24
C LEU A 473 18.01 -14.29 0.92
N ILE A 474 18.53 -14.54 2.13
CA ILE A 474 19.25 -13.53 2.90
C ILE A 474 20.50 -13.06 2.14
N HIS A 475 21.27 -13.97 1.58
CA HIS A 475 22.48 -13.63 0.80
C HIS A 475 22.12 -12.80 -0.45
N THR A 476 21.13 -13.25 -1.23
CA THR A 476 20.69 -12.55 -2.44
C THR A 476 20.19 -11.15 -2.13
N ALA A 477 19.34 -11.02 -1.10
CA ALA A 477 18.80 -9.73 -0.68
C ALA A 477 19.91 -8.78 -0.20
N LYS A 478 20.84 -9.24 0.66
CA LYS A 478 21.98 -8.45 1.11
C LYS A 478 22.91 -8.00 -0.03
N GLN A 479 23.20 -8.87 -0.99
CA GLN A 479 23.98 -8.53 -2.18
C GLN A 479 23.32 -7.43 -3.02
N GLN A 480 21.99 -7.38 -3.03
CA GLN A 480 21.21 -6.34 -3.71
C GLN A 480 20.98 -5.09 -2.84
N GLY A 481 21.49 -5.06 -1.61
CA GLY A 481 21.43 -3.90 -0.71
C GLY A 481 20.18 -3.81 0.14
N PHE A 482 19.50 -4.94 0.39
CA PHE A 482 18.39 -4.98 1.33
C PHE A 482 18.87 -5.01 2.78
N SER A 483 18.21 -4.24 3.63
CA SER A 483 18.29 -4.30 5.09
C SER A 483 17.13 -5.12 5.63
N PHE A 484 17.37 -5.92 6.67
CA PHE A 484 16.33 -6.73 7.30
C PHE A 484 15.85 -6.07 8.58
N TRP A 485 14.55 -5.77 8.65
CA TRP A 485 13.88 -5.23 9.83
C TRP A 485 12.75 -6.15 10.30
N THR A 486 12.43 -6.08 11.58
CA THR A 486 11.23 -6.71 12.16
C THR A 486 9.99 -5.87 11.84
N SER A 487 8.79 -6.46 11.98
CA SER A 487 7.51 -5.75 11.85
C SER A 487 7.45 -4.51 12.74
N LYS A 488 7.88 -4.64 14.00
CA LYS A 488 7.96 -3.52 14.96
C LYS A 488 8.86 -2.38 14.48
N GLN A 489 10.01 -2.69 13.92
CA GLN A 489 10.93 -1.66 13.40
C GLN A 489 10.32 -0.93 12.21
N ILE A 490 9.68 -1.67 11.28
CA ILE A 490 8.96 -1.11 10.13
C ILE A 490 7.80 -0.22 10.62
N ASN A 491 6.95 -0.73 11.52
CA ASN A 491 5.82 0.02 12.08
C ASN A 491 6.27 1.32 12.75
N ASN A 492 7.30 1.26 13.60
CA ASN A 492 7.83 2.43 14.29
C ASN A 492 8.37 3.48 13.32
N TRP A 493 9.09 3.04 12.27
CA TRP A 493 9.59 3.94 11.24
C TRP A 493 8.46 4.61 10.46
N VAL A 494 7.49 3.84 9.96
CA VAL A 494 6.36 4.38 9.19
C VAL A 494 5.56 5.38 10.00
N ARG A 495 5.23 5.06 11.26
CA ARG A 495 4.51 5.96 12.16
C ARG A 495 5.33 7.21 12.53
N GLY A 496 6.63 7.04 12.79
CA GLY A 496 7.53 8.16 13.08
C GLY A 496 7.65 9.12 11.90
N ARG A 497 7.84 8.58 10.69
CA ARG A 497 7.91 9.35 9.45
C ARG A 497 6.61 10.13 9.20
N ARG A 498 5.43 9.55 9.51
CA ARG A 498 4.12 10.20 9.33
C ARG A 498 3.87 11.39 10.27
N LYS A 499 4.65 11.53 11.33
CA LYS A 499 4.58 12.70 12.25
C LYS A 499 5.36 13.90 11.74
N VAL A 500 6.06 13.78 10.61
CA VAL A 500 6.82 14.87 10.00
C VAL A 500 6.02 15.48 8.84
N GLU A 501 5.93 16.81 8.81
CA GLU A 501 5.22 17.58 7.79
C GLU A 501 6.19 18.51 7.07
N ILE A 502 6.06 18.61 5.75
CA ILE A 502 6.71 19.65 4.96
C ILE A 502 5.81 20.89 5.02
N ILE A 503 6.33 22.00 5.56
CA ILE A 503 5.57 23.24 5.74
C ILE A 503 5.96 24.34 4.77
N GLY A 504 7.14 24.27 4.15
CA GLY A 504 7.59 25.32 3.22
C GLY A 504 8.92 25.03 2.56
N ILE A 505 9.30 26.01 1.74
CA ILE A 505 10.64 26.14 1.15
C ILE A 505 11.12 27.54 1.50
N SER A 506 12.28 27.64 2.19
CA SER A 506 12.89 28.90 2.57
C SER A 506 13.39 29.71 1.36
N ASP A 507 13.73 30.97 1.56
CA ASP A 507 14.36 31.82 0.54
C ASP A 507 15.70 31.27 0.02
N LEU A 508 16.38 30.44 0.85
CA LEU A 508 17.62 29.75 0.49
C LEU A 508 17.38 28.45 -0.30
N GLY A 509 16.11 28.04 -0.48
CA GLY A 509 15.74 26.81 -1.16
C GLY A 509 15.82 25.55 -0.29
N GLU A 510 15.96 25.71 1.01
CA GLU A 510 15.94 24.62 1.99
C GLU A 510 14.51 24.24 2.36
N ILE A 511 14.27 22.97 2.67
CA ILE A 511 12.93 22.50 3.06
C ILE A 511 12.69 22.72 4.55
N GLU A 512 11.59 23.36 4.87
CA GLU A 512 11.13 23.60 6.21
C GLU A 512 10.21 22.44 6.66
N LEU A 513 10.58 21.82 7.80
CA LEU A 513 9.85 20.69 8.36
C LEU A 513 9.26 21.04 9.72
N LYS A 514 8.12 20.40 10.05
CA LYS A 514 7.50 20.42 11.38
C LYS A 514 7.36 18.98 11.87
N GLY A 515 7.55 18.75 13.18
CA GLY A 515 7.37 17.45 13.84
C GLY A 515 8.62 16.95 14.55
N ASN A 516 8.49 15.84 15.28
CA ASN A 516 9.61 15.16 15.92
C ASN A 516 10.37 14.35 14.88
N ILE A 517 11.48 14.88 14.41
CA ILE A 517 12.31 14.29 13.37
C ILE A 517 13.32 13.35 14.03
N TYR A 518 13.48 12.17 13.48
CA TYR A 518 14.73 11.40 13.56
C TYR A 518 15.74 12.10 12.63
N GLU A 519 16.27 13.25 13.12
CA GLU A 519 16.87 14.33 12.33
C GLU A 519 17.93 13.91 11.33
N ASP A 520 18.66 12.83 11.61
CA ASP A 520 19.79 12.41 10.79
C ASP A 520 19.42 11.37 9.70
N LYS A 521 18.17 10.92 9.62
CA LYS A 521 17.78 9.79 8.77
C LYS A 521 16.75 10.09 7.70
N LEU A 522 16.01 11.20 7.80
CA LEU A 522 15.02 11.57 6.81
C LEU A 522 15.68 12.11 5.54
N VAL A 523 15.17 11.66 4.39
CA VAL A 523 15.57 12.15 3.08
C VAL A 523 14.40 12.91 2.48
N VAL A 524 14.60 14.19 2.19
CA VAL A 524 13.62 15.00 1.48
C VAL A 524 14.00 15.10 0.01
N LEU A 525 13.04 14.86 -0.86
CA LEU A 525 13.21 14.81 -2.30
C LEU A 525 12.50 15.99 -2.96
N LEU A 526 13.21 16.63 -3.90
CA LEU A 526 12.65 17.65 -4.79
C LEU A 526 12.59 17.10 -6.21
N PRO A 527 11.40 16.84 -6.76
CA PRO A 527 11.26 16.44 -8.16
C PRO A 527 11.81 17.49 -9.11
N VAL A 528 12.49 17.02 -10.17
CA VAL A 528 13.08 17.86 -11.22
C VAL A 528 12.76 17.29 -12.60
N SER A 529 12.68 18.16 -13.61
CA SER A 529 12.31 17.78 -14.97
C SER A 529 13.39 17.02 -15.73
N ALA A 530 14.66 17.19 -15.36
CA ALA A 530 15.78 16.59 -16.07
C ALA A 530 16.65 15.71 -15.16
N GLU A 531 17.13 14.61 -15.70
CA GLU A 531 18.13 13.76 -15.05
C GLU A 531 19.52 14.44 -15.14
N THR A 532 20.23 14.44 -14.04
CA THR A 532 21.61 14.96 -13.93
C THR A 532 22.44 14.00 -13.07
N SER A 533 23.76 14.19 -13.00
CA SER A 533 24.64 13.42 -12.12
C SER A 533 24.33 13.58 -10.61
N GLN A 534 23.52 14.56 -10.25
CA GLN A 534 23.10 14.84 -8.87
C GLN A 534 21.67 14.40 -8.56
N THR A 535 20.99 13.75 -9.49
CA THR A 535 19.63 13.24 -9.30
C THR A 535 19.63 11.79 -8.88
N VAL A 536 18.62 11.44 -8.08
CA VAL A 536 18.26 10.05 -7.75
C VAL A 536 16.88 9.75 -8.35
N LYS A 537 16.69 8.52 -8.80
CA LYS A 537 15.37 8.08 -9.27
C LYS A 537 14.57 7.48 -8.12
N ARG A 538 13.41 8.05 -7.81
CA ARG A 538 12.50 7.58 -6.78
C ARG A 538 11.05 7.70 -7.25
N PHE A 539 10.24 6.67 -7.03
CA PHE A 539 8.80 6.67 -7.35
C PHE A 539 8.51 7.07 -8.81
N GLY A 540 9.32 6.60 -9.74
CA GLY A 540 9.21 6.99 -11.15
C GLY A 540 9.73 8.40 -11.49
N LEU A 541 10.11 9.22 -10.50
CA LEU A 541 10.54 10.61 -10.66
C LEU A 541 12.07 10.76 -10.60
N ASN A 542 12.59 11.76 -11.32
CA ASN A 542 13.93 12.27 -11.10
C ASN A 542 13.87 13.30 -9.96
N CYS A 543 14.65 13.08 -8.91
CA CYS A 543 14.62 13.93 -7.72
C CYS A 543 16.03 14.40 -7.34
N LYS A 544 16.13 15.59 -6.76
CA LYS A 544 17.31 16.02 -6.00
C LYS A 544 17.06 15.80 -4.52
N ILE A 545 18.10 15.37 -3.79
CA ILE A 545 18.07 15.37 -2.33
C ILE A 545 18.15 16.83 -1.88
N ALA A 546 17.16 17.26 -1.12
CA ALA A 546 17.07 18.63 -0.63
C ALA A 546 17.78 18.81 0.70
N SER A 547 18.32 20.01 0.94
CA SER A 547 18.77 20.42 2.27
C SER A 547 17.55 20.73 3.14
N ILE A 548 17.63 20.37 4.42
CA ILE A 548 16.61 20.65 5.43
C ILE A 548 17.06 21.89 6.21
N ALA A 549 16.14 22.82 6.42
CA ALA A 549 16.43 24.04 7.19
C ALA A 549 16.73 23.71 8.66
N ASN A 550 17.75 24.38 9.24
CA ASN A 550 18.19 24.14 10.62
C ASN A 550 17.16 24.54 11.70
N HIS A 551 16.06 25.18 11.34
CA HIS A 551 14.99 25.58 12.25
C HIS A 551 13.79 24.64 12.12
N ILE A 552 13.81 23.57 12.91
CA ILE A 552 12.67 22.68 13.04
C ILE A 552 11.75 23.29 14.08
N LEU A 553 10.53 23.64 13.68
CA LEU A 553 9.51 24.06 14.63
C LEU A 553 9.09 22.83 15.46
N LYS A 554 9.66 22.71 16.67
CA LYS A 554 9.15 21.76 17.66
C LYS A 554 7.74 22.20 18.03
N GLU A 555 6.82 21.25 18.13
CA GLU A 555 5.52 21.55 18.72
C GLU A 555 5.71 22.10 20.13
N ALA A 556 5.05 23.24 20.40
CA ALA A 556 5.07 23.90 21.69
C ALA A 556 4.22 23.13 22.71
#